data_4e8f5903cf7a76d6707dff37e19a8631
#
_entry.id   4e8f5903cf7a76d6707dff37e19a8631
#
_cell.length_a   1.000
_cell.length_b   1.000
_cell.length_c   1.000
_cell.angle_alpha   90.00
_cell.angle_beta   90.00
_cell.angle_gamma   90.00
#
_symmetry.space_group_name_H-M   'P 1'
#
loop_
_entity.id
_entity.type
_entity.pdbx_description
1 polymer ?
#
loop_
_entity_poly.entity_id
_entity_poly.type
_entity_poly.pdbx_seq_one_letter_code
_entity_poly.pdbx_strand_id
1 'polypeptide(L)'
;KTLEKKLEQPLFIRSTKKVQLTPAGQVLLKHIEPAMNLIARGENQLLESNTLGLGQLHIAASDTICRYFLVPYLKEFHKKFPSVPIKVTNATSLGCVDLLEQGKVDIAVTNCPNVRLNQSYIRKMVLDFTDVFIANPSYFNLKQQELSFRDLTKYPLLMLDNKSTTSEFMHNLFLSHQLELIPEIELS
;
A
#
# COMPACT_ATOMS: atom_id res chain seq x y z
N LYS A 1 -24.05 -4.21 23.43
CA LYS A 1 -24.23 -4.74 24.83
C LYS A 1 -24.17 -6.28 24.89
N THR A 2 -24.82 -7.04 23.99
CA THR A 2 -24.79 -8.50 24.01
C THR A 2 -23.39 -9.07 23.77
N LEU A 3 -22.67 -8.54 22.75
CA LEU A 3 -21.32 -8.96 22.43
C LEU A 3 -20.30 -8.60 23.54
N GLU A 4 -20.40 -7.41 24.11
CA GLU A 4 -19.58 -6.98 25.25
C GLU A 4 -19.76 -7.88 26.47
N LYS A 5 -20.98 -8.32 26.72
CA LYS A 5 -21.27 -9.29 27.79
C LYS A 5 -20.64 -10.66 27.51
N LYS A 6 -20.71 -11.13 26.24
CA LYS A 6 -20.14 -12.43 25.86
C LYS A 6 -18.61 -12.43 25.93
N LEU A 7 -17.97 -11.29 25.63
CA LEU A 7 -16.52 -11.15 25.65
C LEU A 7 -15.96 -10.67 26.98
N GLU A 8 -16.85 -10.34 27.94
CA GLU A 8 -16.49 -9.75 29.23
C GLU A 8 -15.59 -8.53 29.15
N GLN A 9 -15.69 -7.79 28.01
CA GLN A 9 -14.88 -6.63 27.70
C GLN A 9 -15.75 -5.49 27.17
N PRO A 10 -15.57 -4.24 27.64
CA PRO A 10 -16.20 -3.08 27.03
C PRO A 10 -15.52 -2.79 25.67
N LEU A 11 -16.31 -2.69 24.62
CA LEU A 11 -15.82 -2.39 23.27
C LEU A 11 -15.99 -0.90 22.91
N PHE A 12 -16.90 -0.19 23.61
CA PHE A 12 -17.23 1.18 23.35
C PHE A 12 -17.18 2.03 24.60
N ILE A 13 -16.56 3.18 24.49
CA ILE A 13 -16.69 4.30 25.43
C ILE A 13 -17.86 5.16 24.95
N ARG A 14 -18.93 5.22 25.74
CA ARG A 14 -20.15 5.92 25.39
C ARG A 14 -20.26 7.20 26.23
N SER A 15 -20.28 8.34 25.58
CA SER A 15 -20.64 9.63 26.19
C SER A 15 -21.90 10.17 25.54
N THR A 16 -22.50 11.18 26.13
CA THR A 16 -23.70 11.86 25.58
C THR A 16 -23.44 12.52 24.21
N LYS A 17 -22.19 12.80 23.89
CA LYS A 17 -21.79 13.52 22.64
C LYS A 17 -21.04 12.65 21.65
N LYS A 18 -20.46 11.53 22.07
CA LYS A 18 -19.57 10.73 21.21
C LYS A 18 -19.50 9.27 21.64
N VAL A 19 -19.41 8.37 20.65
CA VAL A 19 -19.09 6.96 20.86
C VAL A 19 -17.67 6.71 20.31
N GLN A 20 -16.79 6.14 21.11
CA GLN A 20 -15.43 5.79 20.72
C GLN A 20 -15.17 4.32 21.02
N LEU A 21 -14.23 3.71 20.29
CA LEU A 21 -13.79 2.35 20.58
C LEU A 21 -12.81 2.34 21.75
N THR A 22 -12.92 1.31 22.59
CA THR A 22 -11.87 0.97 23.55
C THR A 22 -10.69 0.30 22.82
N PRO A 23 -9.53 0.10 23.46
CA PRO A 23 -8.46 -0.72 22.90
C PRO A 23 -8.92 -2.12 22.50
N ALA A 24 -9.75 -2.78 23.31
CA ALA A 24 -10.37 -4.07 22.99
C ALA A 24 -11.31 -3.97 21.78
N GLY A 25 -12.07 -2.88 21.66
CA GLY A 25 -12.91 -2.58 20.50
C GLY A 25 -12.10 -2.38 19.21
N GLN A 26 -10.95 -1.72 19.29
CA GLN A 26 -10.04 -1.54 18.15
C GLN A 26 -9.43 -2.86 17.68
N VAL A 27 -8.99 -3.72 18.60
CA VAL A 27 -8.49 -5.06 18.28
C VAL A 27 -9.57 -5.87 17.58
N LEU A 28 -10.79 -5.90 18.12
CA LEU A 28 -11.89 -6.66 17.53
C LEU A 28 -12.28 -6.11 16.14
N LEU A 29 -12.31 -4.78 15.96
CA LEU A 29 -12.64 -4.16 14.68
C LEU A 29 -11.68 -4.59 13.57
N LYS A 30 -10.36 -4.66 13.85
CA LYS A 30 -9.35 -5.12 12.87
C LYS A 30 -9.65 -6.51 12.30
N HIS A 31 -10.35 -7.36 13.05
CA HIS A 31 -10.73 -8.71 12.60
C HIS A 31 -12.12 -8.74 11.98
N ILE A 32 -13.07 -7.97 12.53
CA ILE A 32 -14.47 -7.98 12.05
C ILE A 32 -14.59 -7.23 10.71
N GLU A 33 -13.92 -6.11 10.54
CA GLU A 33 -14.04 -5.31 9.31
C GLU A 33 -13.65 -6.13 8.05
N PRO A 34 -12.49 -6.83 7.99
CA PRO A 34 -12.16 -7.71 6.87
C PRO A 34 -13.17 -8.84 6.67
N ALA A 35 -13.63 -9.46 7.77
CA ALA A 35 -14.61 -10.55 7.68
C ALA A 35 -15.94 -10.07 7.08
N MET A 36 -16.44 -8.91 7.50
CA MET A 36 -17.65 -8.31 6.93
C MET A 36 -17.48 -7.92 5.46
N ASN A 37 -16.33 -7.40 5.09
CA ASN A 37 -16.04 -7.09 3.69
C ASN A 37 -16.02 -8.35 2.82
N LEU A 38 -15.46 -9.47 3.31
CA LEU A 38 -15.47 -10.75 2.60
C LEU A 38 -16.90 -11.32 2.45
N ILE A 39 -17.71 -11.21 3.50
CA ILE A 39 -19.12 -11.64 3.45
C ILE A 39 -19.88 -10.80 2.40
N ALA A 40 -19.80 -9.47 2.48
CA ALA A 40 -20.45 -8.57 1.53
C ALA A 40 -20.02 -8.83 0.07
N ARG A 41 -18.76 -9.18 -0.15
CA ARG A 41 -18.27 -9.56 -1.48
C ARG A 41 -18.85 -10.89 -1.95
N GLY A 42 -18.96 -11.88 -1.07
CA GLY A 42 -19.60 -13.14 -1.39
C GLY A 42 -21.09 -12.97 -1.74
N GLU A 43 -21.81 -12.14 -0.98
CA GLU A 43 -23.21 -11.78 -1.26
C GLU A 43 -23.36 -11.09 -2.62
N ASN A 44 -22.49 -10.10 -2.93
CA ASN A 44 -22.48 -9.42 -4.21
C ASN A 44 -22.21 -10.39 -5.37
N GLN A 45 -21.24 -11.32 -5.22
CA GLN A 45 -20.97 -12.34 -6.23
C GLN A 45 -22.18 -13.23 -6.51
N LEU A 46 -22.96 -13.59 -5.48
CA LEU A 46 -24.18 -14.37 -5.65
C LEU A 46 -25.27 -13.57 -6.33
N LEU A 47 -25.44 -12.29 -5.99
CA LEU A 47 -26.39 -11.40 -6.64
C LEU A 47 -26.03 -11.15 -8.11
N GLU A 48 -24.75 -10.94 -8.40
CA GLU A 48 -24.23 -10.74 -9.76
C GLU A 48 -24.31 -12.01 -10.61
N SER A 49 -24.20 -13.20 -10.03
CA SER A 49 -24.40 -14.50 -10.70
C SER A 49 -25.81 -14.61 -11.30
N ASN A 50 -26.79 -13.98 -10.69
CA ASN A 50 -28.18 -13.95 -11.17
C ASN A 50 -28.42 -12.91 -12.30
N THR A 51 -27.45 -11.99 -12.56
CA THR A 51 -27.58 -10.91 -13.54
C THR A 51 -26.52 -10.92 -14.63
N LEU A 52 -26.10 -12.11 -15.15
CA LEU A 52 -24.99 -12.26 -16.12
C LEU A 52 -23.59 -11.96 -15.54
N GLY A 53 -23.41 -12.10 -14.32
CA GLY A 53 -22.35 -12.37 -13.38
C GLY A 53 -20.92 -12.10 -13.78
N LEU A 54 -20.56 -10.88 -14.11
CA LEU A 54 -19.15 -10.49 -14.18
C LEU A 54 -18.87 -9.59 -12.98
N GLY A 55 -18.21 -10.20 -11.96
CA GLY A 55 -17.75 -9.46 -10.80
C GLY A 55 -16.88 -8.26 -11.18
N GLN A 56 -16.73 -7.33 -10.27
CA GLN A 56 -15.85 -6.18 -10.43
C GLN A 56 -14.43 -6.55 -9.95
N LEU A 57 -13.39 -6.17 -10.72
CA LEU A 57 -11.99 -6.32 -10.31
C LEU A 57 -11.51 -5.06 -9.58
N HIS A 58 -11.17 -5.18 -8.31
CA HIS A 58 -10.62 -4.10 -7.51
C HIS A 58 -9.09 -4.26 -7.34
N ILE A 59 -8.33 -3.25 -7.72
CA ILE A 59 -6.86 -3.23 -7.66
C ILE A 59 -6.41 -2.06 -6.80
N ALA A 60 -5.48 -2.27 -5.87
CA ALA A 60 -4.75 -1.20 -5.21
C ALA A 60 -3.34 -1.07 -5.78
N ALA A 61 -2.91 0.15 -6.07
CA ALA A 61 -1.56 0.44 -6.52
C ALA A 61 -1.18 1.89 -6.24
N SER A 62 0.13 2.19 -6.12
CA SER A 62 0.61 3.56 -6.00
C SER A 62 0.45 4.33 -7.31
N ASP A 63 0.50 5.67 -7.23
CA ASP A 63 0.36 6.54 -8.41
C ASP A 63 1.38 6.20 -9.50
N THR A 64 2.64 6.01 -9.12
CA THR A 64 3.71 5.63 -10.04
C THR A 64 3.43 4.29 -10.73
N ILE A 65 3.02 3.28 -9.96
CA ILE A 65 2.66 1.95 -10.50
C ILE A 65 1.43 2.05 -11.41
N CYS A 66 0.41 2.80 -11.02
CA CYS A 66 -0.77 3.02 -11.86
C CYS A 66 -0.38 3.62 -13.20
N ARG A 67 0.41 4.70 -13.17
CA ARG A 67 0.75 5.51 -14.36
C ARG A 67 1.70 4.80 -15.31
N TYR A 68 2.75 4.17 -14.79
CA TYR A 68 3.84 3.68 -15.61
C TYR A 68 3.85 2.17 -15.83
N PHE A 69 3.15 1.41 -14.99
CA PHE A 69 3.13 -0.05 -15.06
C PHE A 69 1.75 -0.62 -15.42
N LEU A 70 0.68 -0.24 -14.71
CA LEU A 70 -0.63 -0.91 -14.83
C LEU A 70 -1.38 -0.62 -16.13
N VAL A 71 -1.27 0.58 -16.69
CA VAL A 71 -2.10 1.01 -17.84
C VAL A 71 -2.10 0.03 -19.00
N PRO A 72 -0.97 -0.53 -19.48
CA PRO A 72 -0.98 -1.49 -20.58
C PRO A 72 -1.78 -2.77 -20.24
N TYR A 73 -1.61 -3.29 -19.02
CA TYR A 73 -2.28 -4.51 -18.56
C TYR A 73 -3.78 -4.31 -18.39
N LEU A 74 -4.20 -3.17 -17.86
CA LEU A 74 -5.61 -2.80 -17.73
C LEU A 74 -6.28 -2.71 -19.12
N LYS A 75 -5.57 -2.14 -20.09
CA LYS A 75 -6.06 -2.05 -21.49
C LYS A 75 -6.23 -3.43 -22.11
N GLU A 76 -5.28 -4.34 -21.93
CA GLU A 76 -5.37 -5.71 -22.44
C GLU A 76 -6.46 -6.51 -21.73
N PHE A 77 -6.57 -6.38 -20.42
CA PHE A 77 -7.61 -7.02 -19.63
C PHE A 77 -9.00 -6.57 -20.10
N HIS A 78 -9.21 -5.26 -20.22
CA HIS A 78 -10.49 -4.71 -20.67
C HIS A 78 -10.87 -5.16 -22.10
N LYS A 79 -9.88 -5.32 -22.99
CA LYS A 79 -10.14 -5.89 -24.33
C LYS A 79 -10.63 -7.33 -24.29
N LYS A 80 -10.08 -8.15 -23.37
CA LYS A 80 -10.46 -9.56 -23.22
C LYS A 80 -11.77 -9.73 -22.45
N PHE A 81 -12.03 -8.86 -21.50
CA PHE A 81 -13.17 -8.91 -20.59
C PHE A 81 -13.88 -7.55 -20.49
N PRO A 82 -14.52 -7.08 -21.60
CA PRO A 82 -15.09 -5.73 -21.65
C PRO A 82 -16.24 -5.49 -20.67
N SER A 83 -16.89 -6.58 -20.25
CA SER A 83 -18.01 -6.50 -19.30
C SER A 83 -17.59 -6.53 -17.83
N VAL A 84 -16.27 -6.70 -17.52
CA VAL A 84 -15.77 -6.69 -16.16
C VAL A 84 -15.35 -5.27 -15.78
N PRO A 85 -16.07 -4.59 -14.87
CA PRO A 85 -15.65 -3.29 -14.37
C PRO A 85 -14.33 -3.40 -13.63
N ILE A 86 -13.44 -2.44 -13.82
CA ILE A 86 -12.18 -2.36 -13.11
C ILE A 86 -12.20 -1.11 -12.23
N LYS A 87 -11.91 -1.27 -10.94
CA LYS A 87 -11.70 -0.17 -10.02
C LYS A 87 -10.27 -0.18 -9.53
N VAL A 88 -9.55 0.93 -9.72
CA VAL A 88 -8.20 1.11 -9.20
C VAL A 88 -8.25 2.11 -8.04
N THR A 89 -7.76 1.70 -6.88
CA THR A 89 -7.64 2.55 -5.69
C THR A 89 -6.18 2.92 -5.51
N ASN A 90 -5.91 4.22 -5.48
CA ASN A 90 -4.57 4.74 -5.24
C ASN A 90 -4.27 4.74 -3.73
N ALA A 91 -3.10 4.21 -3.37
CA ALA A 91 -2.56 4.23 -2.01
C ALA A 91 -1.04 4.04 -2.05
N THR A 92 -0.34 4.33 -0.95
CA THR A 92 1.08 3.98 -0.83
C THR A 92 1.26 2.46 -0.92
N SER A 93 2.46 1.97 -1.23
CA SER A 93 2.74 0.53 -1.28
C SER A 93 2.36 -0.19 0.02
N LEU A 94 2.55 0.45 1.19
CA LEU A 94 2.10 -0.08 2.48
C LEU A 94 0.57 -0.07 2.57
N GLY A 95 -0.06 1.04 2.20
CA GLY A 95 -1.52 1.18 2.20
C GLY A 95 -2.23 0.22 1.24
N CYS A 96 -1.61 -0.15 0.12
CA CYS A 96 -2.16 -1.15 -0.81
C CYS A 96 -2.30 -2.52 -0.14
N VAL A 97 -1.32 -2.91 0.67
CA VAL A 97 -1.38 -4.17 1.44
C VAL A 97 -2.45 -4.07 2.53
N ASP A 98 -2.55 -2.93 3.24
CA ASP A 98 -3.60 -2.71 4.24
C ASP A 98 -5.01 -2.83 3.61
N LEU A 99 -5.21 -2.30 2.40
CA LEU A 99 -6.48 -2.45 1.66
C LEU A 99 -6.77 -3.90 1.28
N LEU A 100 -5.75 -4.67 0.93
CA LEU A 100 -5.87 -6.09 0.63
C LEU A 100 -6.24 -6.89 1.90
N GLU A 101 -5.58 -6.63 3.03
CA GLU A 101 -5.91 -7.23 4.33
C GLU A 101 -7.35 -6.95 4.78
N GLN A 102 -7.81 -5.72 4.53
CA GLN A 102 -9.18 -5.32 4.84
C GLN A 102 -10.23 -5.90 3.87
N GLY A 103 -9.82 -6.69 2.87
CA GLY A 103 -10.71 -7.20 1.85
C GLY A 103 -11.37 -6.12 0.99
N LYS A 104 -10.79 -4.94 0.90
CA LYS A 104 -11.30 -3.80 0.08
C LYS A 104 -10.86 -3.88 -1.38
N VAL A 105 -9.84 -4.66 -1.67
CA VAL A 105 -9.32 -4.92 -3.03
C VAL A 105 -9.02 -6.40 -3.22
N ASP A 106 -8.99 -6.85 -4.48
CA ASP A 106 -8.69 -8.23 -4.86
C ASP A 106 -7.20 -8.46 -5.07
N ILE A 107 -6.53 -7.43 -5.57
CA ILE A 107 -5.12 -7.46 -5.93
C ILE A 107 -4.47 -6.16 -5.42
N ALA A 108 -3.28 -6.29 -4.84
CA ALA A 108 -2.40 -5.18 -4.55
C ALA A 108 -1.14 -5.28 -5.43
N VAL A 109 -0.82 -4.21 -6.14
CA VAL A 109 0.46 -4.08 -6.86
C VAL A 109 1.32 -3.09 -6.10
N THR A 110 2.45 -3.56 -5.59
CA THR A 110 3.27 -2.84 -4.62
C THR A 110 4.75 -3.04 -4.87
N ASN A 111 5.56 -2.10 -4.43
CA ASN A 111 7.02 -2.25 -4.43
C ASN A 111 7.46 -3.25 -3.36
N CYS A 112 8.58 -3.92 -3.61
CA CYS A 112 9.27 -4.79 -2.67
C CYS A 112 10.72 -4.28 -2.48
N PRO A 113 11.27 -4.39 -1.27
CA PRO A 113 10.69 -4.99 -0.06
C PRO A 113 9.52 -4.18 0.50
N ASN A 114 8.57 -4.87 1.15
CA ASN A 114 7.42 -4.25 1.81
C ASN A 114 7.13 -5.00 3.12
N VAL A 115 7.29 -4.34 4.24
CA VAL A 115 7.20 -4.93 5.60
C VAL A 115 5.79 -5.42 5.96
N ARG A 116 4.75 -4.94 5.24
CA ARG A 116 3.37 -5.40 5.43
C ARG A 116 3.12 -6.77 4.79
N LEU A 117 3.96 -7.20 3.84
CA LEU A 117 3.81 -8.48 3.17
C LEU A 117 4.26 -9.62 4.09
N ASN A 118 3.34 -10.50 4.45
CA ASN A 118 3.60 -11.73 5.21
C ASN A 118 3.48 -12.99 4.33
N GLN A 119 3.69 -14.16 4.91
CA GLN A 119 3.68 -15.44 4.17
C GLN A 119 2.29 -15.90 3.73
N SER A 120 1.21 -15.29 4.22
CA SER A 120 -0.15 -15.68 3.87
C SER A 120 -0.59 -15.21 2.47
N TYR A 121 0.17 -14.29 1.85
CA TYR A 121 -0.15 -13.78 0.52
C TYR A 121 0.49 -14.61 -0.59
N ILE A 122 -0.29 -14.85 -1.65
CA ILE A 122 0.26 -15.33 -2.93
C ILE A 122 0.95 -14.14 -3.59
N ARG A 123 2.26 -14.25 -3.81
CA ARG A 123 3.09 -13.18 -4.37
C ARG A 123 3.71 -13.60 -5.69
N LYS A 124 3.75 -12.68 -6.62
CA LYS A 124 4.44 -12.84 -7.90
C LYS A 124 5.28 -11.59 -8.19
N MET A 125 6.59 -11.75 -8.34
CA MET A 125 7.44 -10.70 -8.88
C MET A 125 7.11 -10.52 -10.36
N VAL A 126 6.88 -9.29 -10.78
CA VAL A 126 6.42 -8.96 -12.14
C VAL A 126 7.37 -8.04 -12.88
N LEU A 127 8.18 -7.26 -12.15
CA LEU A 127 9.18 -6.33 -12.71
C LEU A 127 10.24 -6.04 -11.66
N ASP A 128 11.49 -6.02 -12.09
CA ASP A 128 12.61 -5.46 -11.31
C ASP A 128 12.88 -4.03 -11.79
N PHE A 129 13.20 -3.14 -10.84
CA PHE A 129 13.56 -1.76 -11.15
C PHE A 129 14.69 -1.31 -10.23
N THR A 130 15.37 -0.24 -10.62
CA THR A 130 16.46 0.35 -9.85
C THR A 130 16.13 1.80 -9.56
N ASP A 131 16.18 2.18 -8.29
CA ASP A 131 16.14 3.59 -7.89
C ASP A 131 17.47 4.27 -8.24
N VAL A 132 17.41 5.52 -8.68
CA VAL A 132 18.58 6.32 -9.03
C VAL A 132 18.49 7.69 -8.35
N PHE A 133 19.64 8.23 -7.95
CA PHE A 133 19.73 9.61 -7.51
C PHE A 133 19.76 10.52 -8.73
N ILE A 134 18.99 11.59 -8.68
CA ILE A 134 18.98 12.61 -9.70
C ILE A 134 19.42 13.94 -9.11
N ALA A 135 20.15 14.75 -9.87
CA ALA A 135 20.57 16.09 -9.46
C ALA A 135 20.44 17.06 -10.62
N ASN A 136 20.11 18.31 -10.31
CA ASN A 136 20.13 19.37 -11.31
C ASN A 136 21.57 19.81 -11.57
N PRO A 137 22.07 19.67 -12.80
CA PRO A 137 23.47 20.01 -13.13
C PRO A 137 23.78 21.51 -13.02
N SER A 138 22.78 22.37 -12.97
CA SER A 138 22.99 23.82 -12.74
C SER A 138 23.36 24.14 -11.31
N TYR A 139 23.02 23.28 -10.35
CA TYR A 139 23.37 23.45 -8.93
C TYR A 139 24.52 22.54 -8.50
N PHE A 140 24.59 21.33 -9.07
CA PHE A 140 25.56 20.32 -8.70
C PHE A 140 26.30 19.81 -9.94
N ASN A 141 27.56 20.15 -10.08
CA ASN A 141 28.38 19.65 -11.18
C ASN A 141 28.93 18.25 -10.88
N LEU A 142 28.06 17.26 -11.01
CA LEU A 142 28.34 15.84 -10.71
C LEU A 142 28.59 15.02 -11.99
N LYS A 143 28.73 15.67 -13.14
CA LYS A 143 28.98 14.97 -14.40
C LYS A 143 30.26 14.13 -14.33
N GLN A 144 30.16 12.86 -14.70
CA GLN A 144 31.27 11.90 -14.74
C GLN A 144 31.90 11.59 -13.39
N GLN A 145 31.24 11.87 -12.28
CA GLN A 145 31.69 11.48 -10.96
C GLN A 145 30.96 10.21 -10.51
N GLU A 146 31.72 9.22 -10.07
CA GLU A 146 31.16 8.09 -9.32
C GLU A 146 31.07 8.50 -7.85
N LEU A 147 29.86 8.54 -7.32
CA LEU A 147 29.59 8.91 -5.93
C LEU A 147 29.34 7.68 -5.11
N SER A 148 30.07 7.56 -3.99
CA SER A 148 29.77 6.58 -2.95
C SER A 148 28.58 7.04 -2.10
N PHE A 149 27.97 6.14 -1.33
CA PHE A 149 26.93 6.52 -0.36
C PHE A 149 27.43 7.54 0.66
N ARG A 150 28.71 7.49 1.04
CA ARG A 150 29.32 8.48 1.91
C ARG A 150 29.42 9.86 1.26
N ASP A 151 29.61 9.93 -0.05
CA ASP A 151 29.62 11.21 -0.75
C ASP A 151 28.23 11.80 -0.84
N LEU A 152 27.18 10.97 -1.00
CA LEU A 152 25.80 11.43 -1.03
C LEU A 152 25.38 12.12 0.27
N THR A 153 25.90 11.71 1.44
CA THR A 153 25.57 12.37 2.72
C THR A 153 26.09 13.82 2.83
N LYS A 154 26.94 14.26 1.90
CA LYS A 154 27.46 15.64 1.85
C LYS A 154 26.54 16.60 1.06
N TYR A 155 25.53 16.08 0.40
CA TYR A 155 24.59 16.85 -0.43
C TYR A 155 23.22 16.94 0.24
N PRO A 156 22.47 18.04 -0.02
CA PRO A 156 21.10 18.14 0.44
C PRO A 156 20.24 17.10 -0.29
N LEU A 157 19.70 16.15 0.44
CA LEU A 157 18.87 15.08 -0.12
C LEU A 157 17.39 15.40 0.06
N LEU A 158 16.62 15.24 -1.02
CA LEU A 158 15.16 15.25 -1.00
C LEU A 158 14.69 13.80 -1.06
N MET A 159 13.79 13.43 -0.17
CA MET A 159 13.28 12.07 -0.10
C MET A 159 11.78 12.04 0.19
N LEU A 160 11.17 10.90 -0.05
CA LEU A 160 9.84 10.62 0.45
C LEU A 160 9.88 10.37 1.95
N ASP A 161 8.77 10.62 2.65
CA ASP A 161 8.64 10.37 4.07
C ASP A 161 8.71 8.86 4.41
N ASN A 162 8.77 8.55 5.69
CA ASN A 162 8.90 7.18 6.22
C ASN A 162 7.67 6.27 5.95
N LYS A 163 6.61 6.78 5.32
CA LYS A 163 5.46 5.97 4.86
C LYS A 163 5.70 5.36 3.48
N SER A 164 6.82 5.68 2.85
CA SER A 164 7.22 5.13 1.55
C SER A 164 8.12 3.91 1.71
N THR A 165 7.86 2.85 0.96
CA THR A 165 8.75 1.68 0.88
C THR A 165 10.11 2.03 0.28
N THR A 166 10.19 3.02 -0.63
CA THR A 166 11.44 3.53 -1.18
C THR A 166 12.27 4.21 -0.10
N SER A 167 11.66 5.06 0.73
CA SER A 167 12.36 5.70 1.85
C SER A 167 12.89 4.66 2.85
N GLU A 168 12.08 3.69 3.24
CA GLU A 168 12.50 2.60 4.12
C GLU A 168 13.67 1.80 3.52
N PHE A 169 13.58 1.45 2.24
CA PHE A 169 14.67 0.76 1.53
C PHE A 169 15.96 1.58 1.55
N MET A 170 15.90 2.87 1.25
CA MET A 170 17.08 3.75 1.21
C MET A 170 17.71 3.92 2.59
N HIS A 171 16.91 4.12 3.65
CA HIS A 171 17.43 4.17 5.00
C HIS A 171 18.16 2.88 5.39
N ASN A 172 17.57 1.71 5.10
CA ASN A 172 18.19 0.42 5.36
C ASN A 172 19.48 0.22 4.54
N LEU A 173 19.50 0.70 3.29
CA LEU A 173 20.69 0.62 2.45
C LEU A 173 21.83 1.46 3.02
N PHE A 174 21.59 2.70 3.46
CA PHE A 174 22.60 3.54 4.09
C PHE A 174 23.07 2.93 5.41
N LEU A 175 22.17 2.42 6.23
CA LEU A 175 22.54 1.72 7.48
C LEU A 175 23.42 0.51 7.22
N SER A 176 23.20 -0.25 6.15
CA SER A 176 24.07 -1.38 5.78
C SER A 176 25.51 -0.96 5.45
N HIS A 177 25.68 0.30 5.02
CA HIS A 177 26.99 0.93 4.81
C HIS A 177 27.51 1.69 6.05
N GLN A 178 26.89 1.51 7.23
CA GLN A 178 27.23 2.21 8.47
C GLN A 178 27.11 3.74 8.35
N LEU A 179 26.15 4.19 7.56
CA LEU A 179 25.83 5.60 7.33
C LEU A 179 24.41 5.89 7.79
N GLU A 180 24.17 7.08 8.27
CA GLU A 180 22.85 7.59 8.56
C GLU A 180 22.36 8.44 7.37
N LEU A 181 21.16 8.20 6.91
CA LEU A 181 20.52 8.98 5.86
C LEU A 181 19.61 10.04 6.50
N ILE A 182 20.01 11.28 6.42
CA ILE A 182 19.25 12.43 6.94
C ILE A 182 18.85 13.30 5.77
N PRO A 183 17.59 13.22 5.30
CA PRO A 183 17.12 14.09 4.24
C PRO A 183 16.95 15.53 4.75
N GLU A 184 17.27 16.50 3.90
CA GLU A 184 17.03 17.91 4.19
C GLU A 184 15.56 18.29 3.95
N ILE A 185 14.90 17.62 3.00
CA ILE A 185 13.48 17.80 2.69
C ILE A 185 12.82 16.44 2.57
N GLU A 186 11.72 16.26 3.30
CA GLU A 186 10.84 15.11 3.18
C GLU A 186 9.53 15.50 2.53
N LEU A 187 9.05 14.64 1.62
CA LEU A 187 7.80 14.81 0.88
C LEU A 187 6.85 13.65 1.21
N SER A 188 5.58 13.95 1.43
CA SER A 188 4.51 12.97 1.74
C SER A 188 3.47 12.87 0.61
#